data_0f6f07d817ac45f950e84aaaedf96424
#
_entry.id   0f6f07d817ac45f950e84aaaedf96424
#
_cell.length_a   1.000
_cell.length_b   1.000
_cell.length_c   1.000
_cell.angle_alpha   90.00
_cell.angle_beta   90.00
_cell.angle_gamma   90.00
#
_symmetry.space_group_name_H-M   'P 1'
#
loop_
_entity.id
_entity.type
_entity.pdbx_description
1 polymer ?
#
loop_
_entity_poly.entity_id
_entity_poly.type
_entity_poly.pdbx_seq_one_letter_code
_entity_poly.pdbx_strand_id
1 'polypeptide(L)'
;MKKNYLESILGLMTLILAVTFLFKFIDVNTESNETYDLRAKFLKAGGVVIGNDVKMRGVKIGVIKNVSLDKDFFAVIDFSVYNDVKVPKDSSVKIASDGILGNKYLSITPSGDLSIVLNEKGEIRKVEDYESIEDQVSKIIFLAT
;
A
#
# COMPACT_ATOMS: atom_id res chain seq x y z
N MET A 1 -30.59 8.97 48.58
CA MET A 1 -29.32 8.28 48.24
C MET A 1 -29.45 7.11 47.27
N LYS A 2 -30.56 6.44 47.17
CA LYS A 2 -30.72 5.27 46.23
C LYS A 2 -30.87 5.66 44.75
N LYS A 3 -31.20 6.89 44.42
CA LYS A 3 -31.47 7.33 43.03
C LYS A 3 -30.21 7.54 42.19
N ASN A 4 -29.11 7.93 42.80
CA ASN A 4 -27.87 8.25 42.10
C ASN A 4 -27.07 6.99 41.66
N TYR A 5 -27.26 5.85 42.33
CA TYR A 5 -26.58 4.61 41.93
C TYR A 5 -27.14 4.03 40.64
N LEU A 6 -28.44 4.21 40.39
CA LEU A 6 -29.07 3.74 39.15
C LEU A 6 -28.58 4.55 37.95
N GLU A 7 -28.43 5.87 38.09
CA GLU A 7 -27.88 6.71 37.02
C GLU A 7 -26.44 6.41 36.74
N SER A 8 -25.62 6.13 37.78
CA SER A 8 -24.21 5.73 37.60
C SER A 8 -24.04 4.37 36.95
N ILE A 9 -24.90 3.42 37.29
CA ILE A 9 -24.90 2.07 36.69
C ILE A 9 -25.32 2.16 35.22
N LEU A 10 -26.32 2.98 34.89
CA LEU A 10 -26.77 3.19 33.52
C LEU A 10 -25.68 3.85 32.68
N GLY A 11 -24.99 4.85 33.21
CA GLY A 11 -23.84 5.51 32.55
C GLY A 11 -22.67 4.56 32.33
N LEU A 12 -22.35 3.71 33.32
CA LEU A 12 -21.30 2.70 33.16
C LEU A 12 -21.63 1.67 32.09
N MET A 13 -22.90 1.22 32.05
CA MET A 13 -23.36 0.26 31.04
C MET A 13 -23.28 0.83 29.62
N THR A 14 -23.68 2.08 29.41
CA THR A 14 -23.58 2.75 28.10
C THR A 14 -22.12 2.94 27.68
N LEU A 15 -21.23 3.25 28.63
CA LEU A 15 -19.80 3.41 28.36
C LEU A 15 -19.16 2.07 27.95
N ILE A 16 -19.47 0.98 28.64
CA ILE A 16 -19.00 -0.36 28.29
C ILE A 16 -19.51 -0.76 26.88
N LEU A 17 -20.76 -0.44 26.58
CA LEU A 17 -21.37 -0.76 25.29
C LEU A 17 -20.71 0.06 24.16
N ALA A 18 -20.40 1.33 24.38
CA ALA A 18 -19.69 2.19 23.43
C ALA A 18 -18.26 1.69 23.19
N VAL A 19 -17.55 1.31 24.25
CA VAL A 19 -16.18 0.77 24.13
C VAL A 19 -16.15 -0.55 23.38
N THR A 20 -17.07 -1.47 23.68
CA THR A 20 -17.18 -2.75 22.95
C THR A 20 -17.55 -2.54 21.48
N PHE A 21 -18.40 -1.55 21.17
CA PHE A 21 -18.75 -1.20 19.81
C PHE A 21 -17.54 -0.64 19.05
N LEU A 22 -16.74 0.25 19.67
CA LEU A 22 -15.51 0.79 19.10
C LEU A 22 -14.49 -0.33 18.79
N PHE A 23 -14.26 -1.25 19.71
CA PHE A 23 -13.37 -2.39 19.49
C PHE A 23 -13.85 -3.28 18.35
N LYS A 24 -15.15 -3.58 18.30
CA LYS A 24 -15.73 -4.35 17.18
C LYS A 24 -15.57 -3.63 15.83
N PHE A 25 -15.68 -2.30 15.81
CA PHE A 25 -15.54 -1.52 14.58
C PHE A 25 -14.09 -1.48 14.07
N ILE A 26 -13.11 -1.55 14.97
CA ILE A 26 -11.67 -1.61 14.61
C ILE A 26 -11.34 -2.99 14.03
N ASP A 27 -11.86 -4.08 14.59
CA ASP A 27 -11.60 -5.45 14.14
C ASP A 27 -12.23 -5.78 12.77
N VAL A 28 -13.36 -5.15 12.40
CA VAL A 28 -14.06 -5.43 11.14
C VAL A 28 -13.25 -5.02 9.90
N ASN A 29 -12.25 -4.13 10.04
CA ASN A 29 -11.42 -3.70 8.91
C ASN A 29 -10.12 -4.50 8.74
N THR A 30 -9.86 -5.47 9.59
CA THR A 30 -8.73 -6.37 9.42
C THR A 30 -9.22 -7.67 8.77
N GLU A 31 -9.56 -7.61 7.48
CA GLU A 31 -9.55 -8.83 6.69
C GLU A 31 -8.11 -9.36 6.74
N SER A 32 -7.91 -10.35 7.56
CA SER A 32 -6.66 -11.14 7.57
C SER A 32 -6.63 -12.01 6.31
N ASN A 33 -6.62 -11.37 5.15
CA ASN A 33 -6.21 -12.05 3.95
C ASN A 33 -4.73 -12.42 4.17
N GLU A 34 -4.44 -13.70 4.16
CA GLU A 34 -3.07 -14.15 4.17
C GLU A 34 -2.32 -13.40 3.07
N THR A 35 -1.18 -12.85 3.39
CA THR A 35 -0.36 -12.03 2.48
C THR A 35 1.06 -12.53 2.48
N TYR A 36 1.75 -12.36 1.37
CA TYR A 36 3.19 -12.59 1.27
C TYR A 36 3.90 -11.26 0.94
N ASP A 37 5.13 -11.15 1.40
CA ASP A 37 5.88 -9.91 1.29
C ASP A 37 6.79 -9.94 0.06
N LEU A 38 6.78 -8.82 -0.67
CA LEU A 38 7.65 -8.57 -1.81
C LEU A 38 8.42 -7.28 -1.60
N ARG A 39 9.48 -7.11 -2.39
CA ARG A 39 10.37 -5.95 -2.34
C ARG A 39 10.62 -5.40 -3.74
N ALA A 40 10.79 -4.08 -3.82
CA ALA A 40 11.28 -3.41 -5.02
C ALA A 40 12.22 -2.25 -4.63
N LYS A 41 13.23 -1.98 -5.47
CA LYS A 41 14.20 -0.91 -5.28
C LYS A 41 14.02 0.14 -6.35
N PHE A 42 13.88 1.40 -5.95
CA PHE A 42 13.69 2.56 -6.82
C PHE A 42 14.81 3.57 -6.62
N LEU A 43 15.12 4.34 -7.65
CA LEU A 43 16.00 5.50 -7.50
C LEU A 43 15.34 6.59 -6.64
N LYS A 44 14.02 6.76 -6.76
CA LYS A 44 13.23 7.74 -6.01
C LYS A 44 11.93 7.10 -5.51
N ALA A 45 11.58 7.31 -4.25
CA ALA A 45 10.34 6.79 -3.67
C ALA A 45 9.07 7.53 -4.17
N GLY A 46 9.19 8.62 -4.91
CA GLY A 46 8.08 9.33 -5.54
C GLY A 46 6.97 9.80 -4.60
N GLY A 47 7.22 9.85 -3.29
CA GLY A 47 6.24 10.29 -2.29
C GLY A 47 5.28 9.18 -1.83
N VAL A 48 5.56 7.91 -2.10
CA VAL A 48 4.81 6.81 -1.48
C VAL A 48 5.12 6.72 0.01
N VAL A 49 4.11 6.34 0.77
CA VAL A 49 4.21 6.15 2.22
C VAL A 49 3.62 4.79 2.64
N ILE A 50 3.93 4.39 3.86
CA ILE A 50 3.36 3.19 4.47
C ILE A 50 1.83 3.28 4.44
N GLY A 51 1.16 2.18 4.07
CA GLY A 51 -0.30 2.11 3.94
C GLY A 51 -0.84 2.50 2.57
N ASN A 52 -0.01 3.02 1.65
CA ASN A 52 -0.45 3.22 0.27
C ASN A 52 -0.75 1.88 -0.41
N ASP A 53 -1.66 1.92 -1.38
CA ASP A 53 -2.12 0.74 -2.08
C ASP A 53 -1.05 0.17 -3.01
N VAL A 54 -1.08 -1.15 -3.18
CA VAL A 54 -0.44 -1.87 -4.28
C VAL A 54 -1.53 -2.33 -5.22
N LYS A 55 -1.45 -1.92 -6.47
CA LYS A 55 -2.47 -2.23 -7.50
C LYS A 55 -1.86 -3.00 -8.66
N MET A 56 -2.62 -3.95 -9.18
CA MET A 56 -2.31 -4.65 -10.43
C MET A 56 -3.45 -4.40 -11.42
N ARG A 57 -3.12 -3.81 -12.55
CA ARG A 57 -4.12 -3.39 -13.56
C ARG A 57 -5.28 -2.56 -12.96
N GLY A 58 -4.99 -1.71 -11.96
CA GLY A 58 -5.98 -0.87 -11.28
C GLY A 58 -6.72 -1.52 -10.12
N VAL A 59 -6.57 -2.82 -9.90
CA VAL A 59 -7.20 -3.54 -8.78
C VAL A 59 -6.23 -3.58 -7.60
N LYS A 60 -6.70 -3.24 -6.40
CA LYS A 60 -5.92 -3.34 -5.17
C LYS A 60 -5.62 -4.80 -4.84
N ILE A 61 -4.34 -5.13 -4.71
CA ILE A 61 -3.84 -6.46 -4.40
C ILE A 61 -2.99 -6.50 -3.14
N GLY A 62 -2.77 -5.38 -2.50
CA GLY A 62 -1.95 -5.30 -1.30
C GLY A 62 -1.71 -3.88 -0.81
N VAL A 63 -0.76 -3.74 0.12
CA VAL A 63 -0.38 -2.46 0.72
C VAL A 63 1.12 -2.36 0.96
N ILE A 64 1.64 -1.12 0.97
CA ILE A 64 3.03 -0.83 1.32
C ILE A 64 3.21 -0.97 2.83
N LYS A 65 4.18 -1.79 3.24
CA LYS A 65 4.51 -2.04 4.65
C LYS A 65 5.65 -1.20 5.17
N ASN A 66 6.65 -0.94 4.33
CA ASN A 66 7.84 -0.19 4.73
C ASN A 66 8.46 0.56 3.57
N VAL A 67 9.05 1.72 3.85
CA VAL A 67 9.84 2.51 2.91
C VAL A 67 11.12 2.89 3.60
N SER A 68 12.26 2.51 3.05
CA SER A 68 13.59 2.73 3.64
C SER A 68 14.63 3.06 2.57
N LEU A 69 15.81 3.49 2.99
CA LEU A 69 16.98 3.63 2.12
C LEU A 69 17.96 2.49 2.38
N ASP A 70 18.54 1.94 1.32
CA ASP A 70 19.65 1.00 1.47
C ASP A 70 21.01 1.75 1.56
N LYS A 71 22.09 0.97 1.64
CA LYS A 71 23.45 1.52 1.77
C LYS A 71 23.92 2.29 0.53
N ASP A 72 23.30 2.02 -0.61
CA ASP A 72 23.61 2.64 -1.90
C ASP A 72 22.62 3.78 -2.22
N PHE A 73 21.83 4.21 -1.22
CA PHE A 73 20.82 5.28 -1.30
C PHE A 73 19.64 4.99 -2.25
N PHE A 74 19.38 3.72 -2.57
CA PHE A 74 18.15 3.35 -3.25
C PHE A 74 16.98 3.34 -2.28
N ALA A 75 15.82 3.80 -2.74
CA ALA A 75 14.57 3.67 -2.00
C ALA A 75 14.08 2.22 -2.08
N VAL A 76 14.08 1.53 -0.97
CA VAL A 76 13.60 0.15 -0.82
C VAL A 76 12.17 0.20 -0.32
N ILE A 77 11.25 -0.37 -1.08
CA ILE A 77 9.84 -0.46 -0.73
C ILE A 77 9.49 -1.92 -0.49
N ASP A 78 9.12 -2.24 0.75
CA ASP A 78 8.57 -3.54 1.12
C ASP A 78 7.04 -3.44 1.13
N PHE A 79 6.38 -4.36 0.49
CA PHE A 79 4.93 -4.38 0.35
C PHE A 79 4.37 -5.79 0.43
N SER A 80 3.14 -5.90 0.93
CA SER A 80 2.41 -7.17 0.98
C SER A 80 1.48 -7.31 -0.21
N VAL A 81 1.28 -8.54 -0.64
CA VAL A 81 0.33 -8.93 -1.68
C VAL A 81 -0.53 -10.06 -1.15
N TYR A 82 -1.83 -10.06 -1.48
CA TYR A 82 -2.74 -11.12 -1.08
C TYR A 82 -2.33 -12.47 -1.68
N ASN A 83 -2.45 -13.55 -0.92
CA ASN A 83 -2.00 -14.89 -1.33
C ASN A 83 -2.73 -15.47 -2.55
N ASP A 84 -3.93 -15.00 -2.82
CA ASP A 84 -4.73 -15.36 -4.00
C ASP A 84 -4.18 -14.74 -5.29
N VAL A 85 -3.35 -13.69 -5.19
CA VAL A 85 -2.73 -13.01 -6.32
C VAL A 85 -1.29 -13.46 -6.49
N LYS A 86 -1.01 -14.11 -7.60
CA LYS A 86 0.36 -14.54 -7.94
C LYS A 86 1.02 -13.51 -8.85
N VAL A 87 2.17 -13.00 -8.41
CA VAL A 87 2.96 -12.01 -9.15
C VAL A 87 4.04 -12.76 -9.94
N PRO A 88 4.01 -12.72 -11.28
CA PRO A 88 5.08 -13.31 -12.11
C PRO A 88 6.43 -12.65 -11.84
N LYS A 89 7.52 -13.42 -11.90
CA LYS A 89 8.88 -12.93 -11.64
C LYS A 89 9.32 -11.81 -12.59
N ASP A 90 8.81 -11.82 -13.81
CA ASP A 90 9.14 -10.84 -14.85
C ASP A 90 8.23 -9.61 -14.85
N SER A 91 7.37 -9.47 -13.83
CA SER A 91 6.51 -8.30 -13.66
C SER A 91 7.33 -7.04 -13.51
N SER A 92 6.83 -5.93 -14.03
CA SER A 92 7.37 -4.59 -13.74
C SER A 92 6.56 -3.90 -12.67
N VAL A 93 7.24 -3.02 -11.93
CA VAL A 93 6.61 -2.20 -10.89
C VAL A 93 6.99 -0.75 -11.09
N LYS A 94 6.02 0.15 -10.92
CA LYS A 94 6.22 1.59 -10.96
C LYS A 94 5.40 2.28 -9.88
N ILE A 95 5.80 3.50 -9.54
CA ILE A 95 5.02 4.38 -8.69
C ILE A 95 4.09 5.20 -9.59
N ALA A 96 2.82 5.20 -9.25
CA ALA A 96 1.79 5.94 -9.96
C ALA A 96 0.98 6.79 -9.00
N SER A 97 0.12 7.66 -9.53
CA SER A 97 -0.76 8.54 -8.76
C SER A 97 -2.20 8.38 -9.24
N ASP A 98 -3.15 8.41 -8.33
CA ASP A 98 -4.57 8.49 -8.64
C ASP A 98 -4.91 9.93 -9.10
N GLY A 99 -4.71 10.21 -10.37
CA GLY A 99 -4.84 11.56 -10.94
C GLY A 99 -3.68 12.50 -10.57
N ILE A 100 -3.89 13.80 -10.73
CA ILE A 100 -2.84 14.83 -10.55
C ILE A 100 -2.50 15.06 -9.07
N LEU A 101 -3.51 15.09 -8.22
CA LEU A 101 -3.42 15.40 -6.78
C LEU A 101 -3.79 14.22 -5.88
N GLY A 102 -3.97 13.03 -6.46
CA GLY A 102 -4.36 11.85 -5.71
C GLY A 102 -3.21 11.17 -4.97
N ASN A 103 -3.59 10.16 -4.21
CA ASN A 103 -2.61 9.35 -3.46
C ASN A 103 -1.68 8.60 -4.41
N LYS A 104 -0.44 8.43 -3.96
CA LYS A 104 0.54 7.58 -4.64
C LYS A 104 0.26 6.11 -4.34
N TYR A 105 0.55 5.25 -5.29
CA TYR A 105 0.43 3.80 -5.13
C TYR A 105 1.48 3.07 -5.95
N LEU A 106 1.75 1.80 -5.61
CA LEU A 106 2.56 0.93 -6.45
C LEU A 106 1.68 0.28 -7.52
N SER A 107 2.07 0.43 -8.77
CA SER A 107 1.41 -0.22 -9.90
C SER A 107 2.28 -1.37 -10.40
N ILE A 108 1.75 -2.59 -10.32
CA ILE A 108 2.40 -3.80 -10.84
C ILE A 108 1.77 -4.13 -12.19
N THR A 109 2.62 -4.28 -13.20
CA THR A 109 2.24 -4.77 -14.51
C THR A 109 2.78 -6.20 -14.67
N PRO A 110 1.89 -7.21 -14.64
CA PRO A 110 2.33 -8.59 -14.77
C PRO A 110 2.85 -8.86 -16.19
N SER A 111 3.92 -9.64 -16.31
CA SER A 111 4.32 -10.23 -17.58
C SER A 111 3.38 -11.39 -17.94
N GLY A 112 3.31 -11.75 -19.22
CA GLY A 112 2.41 -12.80 -19.68
C GLY A 112 2.79 -14.24 -19.26
N ASP A 113 3.99 -14.43 -18.69
CA ASP A 113 4.48 -15.75 -18.30
C ASP A 113 4.22 -16.02 -16.81
N LEU A 114 3.30 -16.94 -16.54
CA LEU A 114 2.95 -17.40 -15.20
C LEU A 114 3.78 -18.61 -14.75
N SER A 115 4.76 -19.06 -15.55
CA SER A 115 5.55 -20.27 -15.25
C SER A 115 6.44 -20.09 -14.01
N ILE A 116 6.86 -18.86 -13.72
CA ILE A 116 7.67 -18.52 -12.55
C ILE A 116 7.04 -17.36 -11.81
N VAL A 117 6.50 -17.62 -10.61
CA VAL A 117 5.93 -16.62 -9.72
C VAL A 117 6.91 -16.26 -8.61
N LEU A 118 6.81 -15.04 -8.10
CA LEU A 118 7.56 -14.61 -6.94
C LEU A 118 6.98 -15.26 -5.67
N ASN A 119 7.87 -15.79 -4.85
CA ASN A 119 7.56 -16.31 -3.54
C ASN A 119 7.80 -15.22 -2.48
N GLU A 120 7.48 -15.55 -1.24
CA GLU A 120 7.73 -14.70 -0.07
C GLU A 120 9.15 -14.12 -0.08
N LYS A 121 9.28 -12.82 0.21
CA LYS A 121 10.52 -12.04 0.15
C LYS A 121 11.15 -11.92 -1.24
N GLY A 122 10.39 -12.21 -2.28
CA GLY A 122 10.84 -12.01 -3.66
C GLY A 122 11.05 -10.53 -3.99
N GLU A 123 12.00 -10.25 -4.90
CA GLU A 123 12.28 -8.89 -5.37
C GLU A 123 11.85 -8.73 -6.83
N ILE A 124 11.06 -7.69 -7.10
CA ILE A 124 10.75 -7.28 -8.47
C ILE A 124 11.93 -6.45 -8.98
N ARG A 125 12.61 -6.95 -10.02
CA ARG A 125 13.81 -6.31 -10.56
C ARG A 125 13.52 -5.30 -11.67
N LYS A 126 12.40 -5.47 -12.39
CA LYS A 126 11.99 -4.52 -13.42
C LYS A 126 11.24 -3.37 -12.76
N VAL A 127 11.95 -2.30 -12.49
CA VAL A 127 11.42 -1.10 -11.85
C VAL A 127 11.44 0.03 -12.84
N GLU A 128 10.30 0.70 -13.00
CA GLU A 128 10.18 1.95 -13.74
C GLU A 128 10.24 3.10 -12.73
N ASP A 129 11.22 3.97 -12.88
CA ASP A 129 11.39 5.11 -11.97
C ASP A 129 10.22 6.09 -12.06
N TYR A 130 9.95 6.73 -10.93
CA TYR A 130 8.92 7.75 -10.86
C TYR A 130 9.33 9.01 -11.63
N GLU A 131 8.56 9.33 -12.67
CA GLU A 131 8.61 10.62 -13.33
C GLU A 131 7.48 11.51 -12.84
N SER A 132 7.79 12.66 -12.26
CA SER A 132 6.80 13.64 -11.85
C SER A 132 6.13 14.28 -13.07
N ILE A 133 4.97 14.87 -12.88
CA ILE A 133 4.28 15.60 -13.97
C ILE A 133 5.13 16.78 -14.42
N GLU A 134 5.84 17.43 -13.50
CA GLU A 134 6.75 18.51 -13.76
C GLU A 134 7.91 18.08 -14.68
N ASP A 135 8.47 16.87 -14.44
CA ASP A 135 9.52 16.31 -15.29
C ASP A 135 9.00 16.03 -16.71
N GLN A 136 7.79 15.51 -16.83
CA GLN A 136 7.15 15.25 -18.14
C GLN A 136 6.85 16.54 -18.90
N VAL A 137 6.33 17.57 -18.22
CA VAL A 137 6.06 18.88 -18.83
C VAL A 137 7.37 19.54 -19.27
N SER A 138 8.42 19.48 -18.46
CA SER A 138 9.74 20.02 -18.80
C SER A 138 10.32 19.34 -20.04
N LYS A 139 10.17 18.03 -20.18
CA LYS A 139 10.59 17.30 -21.38
C LYS A 139 9.84 17.77 -22.63
N ILE A 140 8.52 17.97 -22.53
CA ILE A 140 7.69 18.43 -23.65
C ILE A 140 8.12 19.83 -24.09
N ILE A 141 8.35 20.74 -23.15
CA ILE A 141 8.81 22.12 -23.44
C ILE A 141 10.18 22.09 -24.11
N PHE A 142 11.10 21.28 -23.64
CA PHE A 142 12.43 21.14 -24.22
C PHE A 142 12.41 20.58 -25.64
N LEU A 143 11.49 19.65 -25.95
CA LEU A 143 11.35 19.08 -27.29
C LEU A 143 10.64 20.03 -28.27
N ALA A 144 9.88 21.01 -27.76
CA ALA A 144 9.15 22.00 -28.56
C ALA A 144 9.95 23.26 -28.89
N THR A 145 11.16 23.39 -28.34
CA THR A 145 12.08 24.54 -28.58
C THR A 145 13.21 24.12 -29.49
#